data_5ee453a72f1d54a6fa0d448fce01b371
#
_entry.id   5ee453a72f1d54a6fa0d448fce01b371
#
_cell.length_a   1.000
_cell.length_b   1.000
_cell.length_c   1.000
_cell.angle_alpha   90.00
_cell.angle_beta   90.00
_cell.angle_gamma   90.00
#
_symmetry.space_group_name_H-M   'P 1'
#
loop_
_entity.id
_entity.type
_entity.pdbx_description
1 polymer ?
#
loop_
_entity_poly.entity_id
_entity_poly.type
_entity_poly.pdbx_seq_one_letter_code
_entity_poly.pdbx_strand_id
1 'polypeptide(L)'
;CASYPNPFAAGGMVRLESVQNAVDQALCVARAIVGKPAPYRAVPWFWTEQFDIRMQMAGIGTGADRIVLRGSTSDRKFSAVYFKSGRLIAADSINQPAEHLAFRKLLDAGTPVTPEQAVDLSTDLKSLL
;
A
#
# COMPACT_ATOMS: atom_id res chain seq x y z
N CYS A 1 -4.13 -16.59 -7.20
CA CYS A 1 -4.66 -15.28 -7.64
C CYS A 1 -6.16 -15.36 -7.94
N ALA A 2 -6.95 -15.78 -6.95
CA ALA A 2 -8.40 -15.76 -7.04
C ALA A 2 -8.94 -14.32 -6.94
N SER A 3 -10.14 -14.09 -7.46
CA SER A 3 -10.88 -12.85 -7.20
C SER A 3 -11.49 -12.91 -5.80
N TYR A 4 -11.38 -11.83 -5.06
CA TYR A 4 -11.86 -11.76 -3.66
C TYR A 4 -12.29 -10.33 -3.29
N PRO A 5 -13.18 -10.16 -2.29
CA PRO A 5 -13.50 -8.84 -1.79
C PRO A 5 -12.30 -8.24 -1.03
N ASN A 6 -11.94 -7.01 -1.38
CA ASN A 6 -10.80 -6.35 -0.76
C ASN A 6 -11.22 -4.99 -0.18
N PRO A 7 -11.00 -4.74 1.13
CA PRO A 7 -11.40 -3.48 1.75
C PRO A 7 -10.67 -2.26 1.18
N PHE A 8 -9.48 -2.44 0.62
CA PHE A 8 -8.70 -1.36 -0.01
C PHE A 8 -9.16 -1.04 -1.44
N ALA A 9 -10.08 -1.82 -2.00
CA ALA A 9 -10.71 -1.58 -3.30
C ALA A 9 -12.13 -1.00 -3.17
N ALA A 10 -12.37 -0.15 -2.18
CA ALA A 10 -13.68 0.39 -1.85
C ALA A 10 -14.78 -0.70 -1.68
N GLY A 11 -14.40 -1.86 -1.15
CA GLY A 11 -15.29 -3.01 -0.95
C GLY A 11 -15.57 -3.82 -2.22
N GLY A 12 -14.93 -3.49 -3.34
CA GLY A 12 -15.07 -4.22 -4.60
C GLY A 12 -14.28 -5.53 -4.64
N MET A 13 -14.60 -6.34 -5.66
CA MET A 13 -13.84 -7.55 -5.99
C MET A 13 -12.57 -7.18 -6.73
N VAL A 14 -11.44 -7.77 -6.34
CA VAL A 14 -10.16 -7.62 -7.03
C VAL A 14 -9.50 -8.97 -7.27
N ARG A 15 -8.69 -9.03 -8.31
CA ARG A 15 -7.76 -10.12 -8.57
C ARG A 15 -6.37 -9.50 -8.67
N LEU A 16 -5.54 -9.74 -7.67
CA LEU A 16 -4.18 -9.20 -7.60
C LEU A 16 -3.17 -10.30 -7.96
N GLU A 17 -2.36 -10.05 -8.96
CA GLU A 17 -1.35 -10.98 -9.47
C GLU A 17 0.02 -10.62 -8.90
N SER A 18 0.14 -10.65 -7.57
CA SER A 18 1.39 -10.38 -6.85
C SER A 18 1.84 -11.59 -6.04
N VAL A 19 3.15 -11.69 -5.80
CA VAL A 19 3.73 -12.73 -4.95
C VAL A 19 3.13 -12.70 -3.55
N GLN A 20 3.00 -11.51 -2.97
CA GLN A 20 2.39 -11.33 -1.66
C GLN A 20 0.98 -11.91 -1.63
N ASN A 21 0.12 -11.53 -2.58
CA ASN A 21 -1.26 -11.99 -2.62
C ASN A 21 -1.37 -13.51 -2.80
N ALA A 22 -0.52 -14.11 -3.63
CA ALA A 22 -0.48 -15.54 -3.85
C ALA A 22 -0.12 -16.31 -2.56
N VAL A 23 0.92 -15.86 -1.85
CA VAL A 23 1.37 -16.47 -0.60
C VAL A 23 0.33 -16.32 0.51
N ASP A 24 -0.20 -15.11 0.69
CA ASP A 24 -1.15 -14.82 1.75
C ASP A 24 -2.49 -15.55 1.55
N GLN A 25 -2.99 -15.64 0.31
CA GLN A 25 -4.19 -16.43 0.01
C GLN A 25 -3.96 -17.93 0.25
N ALA A 26 -2.80 -18.46 -0.13
CA ALA A 26 -2.46 -19.86 0.13
C ALA A 26 -2.45 -20.16 1.64
N LEU A 27 -1.85 -19.29 2.45
CA LEU A 27 -1.86 -19.39 3.91
C LEU A 27 -3.28 -19.28 4.49
N CYS A 28 -4.11 -18.39 3.93
CA CYS A 28 -5.51 -18.26 4.34
C CYS A 28 -6.29 -19.54 4.09
N VAL A 29 -6.14 -20.14 2.90
CA VAL A 29 -6.76 -21.42 2.54
C VAL A 29 -6.25 -22.57 3.43
N ALA A 30 -4.93 -22.65 3.65
CA ALA A 30 -4.35 -23.67 4.51
C ALA A 30 -4.90 -23.60 5.95
N ARG A 31 -5.05 -22.38 6.49
CA ARG A 31 -5.69 -22.19 7.82
C ARG A 31 -7.14 -22.68 7.83
N ALA A 32 -7.91 -22.41 6.78
CA ALA A 32 -9.29 -22.87 6.68
C ALA A 32 -9.38 -24.39 6.64
N ILE A 33 -8.49 -25.08 5.91
CA ILE A 33 -8.43 -26.54 5.82
C ILE A 33 -8.17 -27.19 7.19
N VAL A 34 -7.30 -26.59 8.01
CA VAL A 34 -6.99 -27.11 9.35
C VAL A 34 -7.97 -26.60 10.44
N GLY A 35 -9.13 -26.08 10.05
CA GLY A 35 -10.18 -25.67 10.98
C GLY A 35 -9.92 -24.33 11.69
N LYS A 36 -9.02 -23.50 11.17
CA LYS A 36 -8.68 -22.17 11.72
C LYS A 36 -8.92 -21.04 10.70
N PRO A 37 -10.16 -20.91 10.15
CA PRO A 37 -10.45 -19.90 9.14
C PRO A 37 -10.27 -18.48 9.71
N ALA A 38 -9.72 -17.58 8.87
CA ALA A 38 -9.63 -16.16 9.17
C ALA A 38 -9.91 -15.34 7.91
N PRO A 39 -10.54 -14.17 8.01
CA PRO A 39 -10.73 -13.28 6.87
C PRO A 39 -9.39 -12.85 6.28
N TYR A 40 -9.31 -12.82 4.96
CA TYR A 40 -8.16 -12.26 4.26
C TYR A 40 -8.32 -10.73 4.12
N ARG A 41 -7.45 -9.97 4.76
CA ARG A 41 -7.56 -8.50 4.84
C ARG A 41 -6.20 -7.80 4.70
N ALA A 42 -5.23 -8.41 4.04
CA ALA A 42 -3.93 -7.82 3.88
C ALA A 42 -3.98 -6.55 3.01
N VAL A 43 -3.19 -5.54 3.38
CA VAL A 43 -2.91 -4.40 2.50
C VAL A 43 -2.23 -4.92 1.25
N PRO A 44 -2.78 -4.70 0.05
CA PRO A 44 -2.09 -5.09 -1.17
C PRO A 44 -0.75 -4.37 -1.28
N TRP A 45 0.29 -5.09 -1.67
CA TRP A 45 1.55 -4.47 -2.01
C TRP A 45 2.26 -5.25 -3.12
N PHE A 46 3.08 -4.54 -3.88
CA PHE A 46 3.82 -5.06 -5.00
C PHE A 46 5.16 -4.35 -5.12
N TRP A 47 6.10 -4.91 -5.88
CA TRP A 47 7.34 -4.23 -6.20
C TRP A 47 7.81 -4.61 -7.60
N THR A 48 8.63 -3.75 -8.17
CA THR A 48 9.42 -4.03 -9.36
C THR A 48 10.78 -3.39 -9.25
N GLU A 49 11.76 -4.00 -9.88
CA GLU A 49 13.12 -3.47 -9.98
C GLU A 49 13.51 -3.38 -11.46
N GLN A 50 13.95 -2.19 -11.85
CA GLN A 50 14.39 -1.90 -13.21
C GLN A 50 15.71 -1.15 -13.12
N PHE A 51 16.83 -1.83 -13.39
CA PHE A 51 18.18 -1.32 -13.21
C PHE A 51 18.42 -0.82 -11.77
N ASP A 52 18.61 0.49 -11.61
CA ASP A 52 18.85 1.17 -10.32
C ASP A 52 17.56 1.75 -9.69
N ILE A 53 16.41 1.47 -10.30
CA ILE A 53 15.10 1.90 -9.78
C ILE A 53 14.38 0.74 -9.11
N ARG A 54 14.09 0.92 -7.84
CA ARG A 54 13.19 0.05 -7.09
C ARG A 54 11.88 0.79 -6.80
N MET A 55 10.82 0.32 -7.39
CA MET A 55 9.45 0.81 -7.13
C MET A 55 8.73 -0.18 -6.20
N GLN A 56 8.11 0.35 -5.16
CA GLN A 56 7.30 -0.42 -4.21
C GLN A 56 5.95 0.26 -4.04
N MET A 57 4.89 -0.48 -4.27
CA MET A 57 3.50 -0.01 -4.22
C MET A 57 2.78 -0.58 -3.01
N ALA A 58 1.96 0.21 -2.34
CA ALA A 58 1.09 -0.22 -1.25
C ALA A 58 -0.31 0.37 -1.42
N GLY A 59 -1.35 -0.43 -1.12
CA GLY A 59 -2.74 -0.03 -1.33
C GLY A 59 -3.19 -0.12 -2.79
N ILE A 60 -4.31 0.51 -3.11
CA ILE A 60 -4.90 0.56 -4.45
C ILE A 60 -5.24 2.01 -4.77
N GLY A 61 -4.50 2.63 -5.70
CA GLY A 61 -4.63 4.05 -6.06
C GLY A 61 -5.80 4.36 -6.99
N THR A 62 -6.55 3.35 -7.45
CA THR A 62 -7.67 3.54 -8.37
C THR A 62 -8.77 4.42 -7.76
N GLY A 63 -9.11 5.47 -8.47
CA GLY A 63 -10.15 6.43 -8.05
C GLY A 63 -9.66 7.47 -7.06
N ALA A 64 -8.34 7.67 -6.94
CA ALA A 64 -7.77 8.80 -6.21
C ALA A 64 -8.26 10.13 -6.82
N ASP A 65 -8.61 11.07 -5.96
CA ASP A 65 -9.00 12.44 -6.34
C ASP A 65 -7.87 13.45 -6.09
N ARG A 66 -6.86 13.06 -5.32
CA ARG A 66 -5.67 13.87 -5.06
C ARG A 66 -4.43 12.99 -5.00
N ILE A 67 -3.36 13.41 -5.66
CA ILE A 67 -2.04 12.77 -5.60
C ILE A 67 -1.04 13.83 -5.18
N VAL A 68 -0.19 13.51 -4.22
CA VAL A 68 0.89 14.39 -3.77
C VAL A 68 2.22 13.67 -3.85
N LEU A 69 3.30 14.42 -4.04
CA LEU A 69 4.66 13.89 -4.09
C LEU A 69 5.40 14.24 -2.79
N ARG A 70 6.04 13.24 -2.22
CA ARG A 70 6.95 13.36 -1.10
C ARG A 70 8.37 13.03 -1.57
N GLY A 71 9.32 13.92 -1.42
CA GLY A 71 10.70 13.74 -1.86
C GLY A 71 10.98 14.37 -3.23
N SER A 72 12.04 13.91 -3.90
CA SER A 72 12.56 14.53 -5.12
C SER A 72 12.57 13.54 -6.29
N THR A 73 11.87 13.89 -7.36
CA THR A 73 11.86 13.11 -8.61
C THR A 73 13.19 13.18 -9.33
N SER A 74 13.91 14.33 -9.27
CA SER A 74 15.23 14.48 -9.86
C SER A 74 16.28 13.57 -9.22
N ASP A 75 16.14 13.32 -7.91
CA ASP A 75 17.04 12.44 -7.16
C ASP A 75 16.61 10.96 -7.23
N ARG A 76 15.50 10.70 -7.91
CA ARG A 76 14.87 9.37 -8.00
C ARG A 76 14.62 8.76 -6.61
N LYS A 77 14.26 9.61 -5.64
CA LYS A 77 13.93 9.24 -4.26
C LYS A 77 12.67 9.99 -3.83
N PHE A 78 11.52 9.38 -4.06
CA PHE A 78 10.23 9.99 -3.77
C PHE A 78 9.14 8.95 -3.58
N SER A 79 8.03 9.39 -3.02
CA SER A 79 6.78 8.63 -2.95
C SER A 79 5.64 9.44 -3.57
N ALA A 80 4.88 8.83 -4.49
CA ALA A 80 3.58 9.34 -4.91
C ALA A 80 2.53 8.80 -3.94
N VAL A 81 1.80 9.69 -3.27
CA VAL A 81 0.84 9.35 -2.22
C VAL A 81 -0.56 9.70 -2.69
N TYR A 82 -1.46 8.72 -2.67
CA TYR A 82 -2.78 8.77 -3.26
C TYR A 82 -3.85 8.96 -2.18
N PHE A 83 -4.72 9.93 -2.38
CA PHE A 83 -5.83 10.23 -1.51
C PHE A 83 -7.16 10.12 -2.24
N LYS A 84 -8.20 9.75 -1.50
CA LYS A 84 -9.59 9.81 -1.93
C LYS A 84 -10.44 10.41 -0.81
N SER A 85 -11.11 11.51 -1.09
CA SER A 85 -11.91 12.25 -0.10
C SER A 85 -11.14 12.52 1.20
N GLY A 86 -9.87 12.93 1.05
CA GLY A 86 -8.95 13.24 2.14
C GLY A 86 -8.34 12.03 2.88
N ARG A 87 -8.67 10.80 2.49
CA ARG A 87 -8.14 9.57 3.10
C ARG A 87 -7.00 9.01 2.27
N LEU A 88 -5.94 8.57 2.92
CA LEU A 88 -4.85 7.81 2.31
C LEU A 88 -5.40 6.47 1.79
N ILE A 89 -5.17 6.17 0.50
CA ILE A 89 -5.61 4.91 -0.13
C ILE A 89 -4.46 4.10 -0.74
N ALA A 90 -3.36 4.74 -1.13
CA ALA A 90 -2.19 4.08 -1.68
C ALA A 90 -0.95 4.95 -1.62
N ALA A 91 0.22 4.33 -1.80
CA ALA A 91 1.49 5.01 -2.01
C ALA A 91 2.41 4.16 -2.90
N ASP A 92 3.06 4.82 -3.87
CA ASP A 92 4.08 4.26 -4.74
C ASP A 92 5.43 4.92 -4.42
N SER A 93 6.36 4.15 -3.90
CA SER A 93 7.65 4.65 -3.42
C SER A 93 8.78 4.24 -4.36
N ILE A 94 9.55 5.21 -4.84
CA ILE A 94 10.72 5.04 -5.69
C ILE A 94 11.98 5.20 -4.86
N ASN A 95 12.77 4.13 -4.74
CA ASN A 95 14.02 4.08 -3.98
C ASN A 95 13.88 4.56 -2.51
N GLN A 96 12.68 4.39 -1.94
CA GLN A 96 12.32 4.81 -0.57
C GLN A 96 11.69 3.65 0.24
N PRO A 97 12.43 2.57 0.52
CA PRO A 97 11.88 1.38 1.17
C PRO A 97 11.35 1.66 2.59
N ALA A 98 11.95 2.60 3.31
CA ALA A 98 11.49 2.98 4.65
C ALA A 98 10.13 3.68 4.60
N GLU A 99 9.90 4.55 3.62
CA GLU A 99 8.60 5.21 3.40
C GLU A 99 7.54 4.21 2.96
N HIS A 100 7.88 3.30 2.02
CA HIS A 100 6.98 2.22 1.63
C HIS A 100 6.48 1.43 2.85
N LEU A 101 7.40 1.04 3.75
CA LEU A 101 7.03 0.29 4.94
C LEU A 101 6.12 1.11 5.89
N ALA A 102 6.40 2.41 6.03
CA ALA A 102 5.57 3.30 6.83
C ALA A 102 4.17 3.44 6.23
N PHE A 103 4.04 3.71 4.94
CA PHE A 103 2.74 3.81 4.27
C PHE A 103 1.93 2.51 4.34
N ARG A 104 2.58 1.34 4.19
CA ARG A 104 1.88 0.06 4.40
C ARG A 104 1.27 -0.07 5.79
N LYS A 105 2.02 0.30 6.83
CA LYS A 105 1.53 0.25 8.21
C LYS A 105 0.41 1.26 8.46
N LEU A 106 0.53 2.49 7.93
CA LEU A 106 -0.50 3.52 8.03
C LEU A 106 -1.80 3.07 7.36
N LEU A 107 -1.71 2.44 6.18
CA LEU A 107 -2.85 1.86 5.48
C LEU A 107 -3.48 0.71 6.27
N ASP A 108 -2.68 -0.19 6.82
CA ASP A 108 -3.15 -1.34 7.61
C ASP A 108 -3.87 -0.91 8.89
N ALA A 109 -3.30 0.06 9.60
CA ALA A 109 -3.89 0.65 10.79
C ALA A 109 -5.10 1.54 10.50
N GLY A 110 -5.27 2.00 9.25
CA GLY A 110 -6.30 2.98 8.89
C GLY A 110 -6.05 4.36 9.51
N THR A 111 -4.79 4.65 9.84
CA THR A 111 -4.39 5.91 10.48
C THR A 111 -4.69 7.10 9.56
N PRO A 112 -5.38 8.14 10.02
CA PRO A 112 -5.58 9.34 9.24
C PRO A 112 -4.25 10.05 8.97
N VAL A 113 -3.94 10.26 7.71
CA VAL A 113 -2.79 11.05 7.26
C VAL A 113 -3.32 12.12 6.33
N THR A 114 -2.95 13.38 6.55
CA THR A 114 -3.35 14.46 5.65
C THR A 114 -2.36 14.57 4.48
N PRO A 115 -2.80 15.10 3.32
CA PRO A 115 -1.89 15.37 2.21
C PRO A 115 -0.72 16.27 2.60
N GLU A 116 -0.93 17.22 3.49
CA GLU A 116 0.09 18.15 3.99
C GLU A 116 1.16 17.41 4.83
N GLN A 117 0.73 16.49 5.72
CA GLN A 117 1.66 15.63 6.46
C GLN A 117 2.44 14.69 5.53
N ALA A 118 1.77 14.17 4.49
CA ALA A 118 2.43 13.28 3.54
C ALA A 118 3.53 13.97 2.72
N VAL A 119 3.38 15.26 2.38
CA VAL A 119 4.38 16.03 1.62
C VAL A 119 5.53 16.49 2.47
N ASP A 120 5.28 16.81 3.74
CA ASP A 120 6.27 17.39 4.65
C ASP A 120 7.36 16.38 5.03
N LEU A 121 8.57 16.57 4.51
CA LEU A 121 9.73 15.73 4.80
C LEU A 121 10.18 15.78 6.26
N SER A 122 9.81 16.81 7.01
CA SER A 122 10.09 16.89 8.46
C SER A 122 9.16 15.98 9.28
N THR A 123 8.02 15.60 8.73
CA THR A 123 7.10 14.66 9.37
C THR A 123 7.66 13.23 9.30
N ASP A 124 7.99 12.66 10.45
CA ASP A 124 8.30 11.23 10.54
C ASP A 124 7.01 10.41 10.42
N LEU A 125 6.83 9.75 9.28
CA LEU A 125 5.65 8.91 9.03
C LEU A 125 5.45 7.81 10.06
N LYS A 126 6.52 7.35 10.71
CA LYS A 126 6.42 6.33 11.76
C LYS A 126 5.81 6.88 13.05
N SER A 127 5.99 8.16 13.31
CA SER A 127 5.41 8.80 14.50
C SER A 127 3.88 8.98 14.40
N LEU A 128 3.31 8.76 13.22
CA LEU A 128 1.86 8.80 12.99
C LEU A 128 1.17 7.46 13.30
N LEU A 129 1.94 6.39 13.53
CA LEU A 129 1.44 5.06 13.90
C LEU A 129 1.12 5.00 15.38
#